data_82741c41ae6552c78aab1ab3d2a24176
#
_entry.id   82741c41ae6552c78aab1ab3d2a24176
#
_cell.length_a   1.000
_cell.length_b   1.000
_cell.length_c   1.000
_cell.angle_alpha   90.00
_cell.angle_beta   90.00
_cell.angle_gamma   90.00
#
_symmetry.space_group_name_H-M   'P 1'
#
loop_
_entity.id
_entity.type
_entity.pdbx_description
1 polymer ?
#
loop_
_entity_poly.entity_id
_entity_poly.type
_entity_poly.pdbx_seq_one_letter_code
_entity_poly.pdbx_strand_id
1 'polypeptide(L)'
;PYEFSVLSVEILGSAYEQFLGKQIKIDKAHRAKIEEKPEVRKAGGVYYTPQYIVDYIVENTVGTLCKDKTPEQVAELNIVDPACGSGSFLLGAYQYLLNWHSIYYKPEFEKLSAIAQDSKQHTEKQRNDAIKQRNKLPLTPDGNLTTALKKQILLNNLYGVDIDTQAVEVTKLSLLLKC
;
A
#
# COMPACT_ATOMS: atom_id res chain seq x y z
N PRO A 1 4.98 -26.59 1.13
CA PRO A 1 4.14 -25.43 1.34
C PRO A 1 4.96 -24.18 1.03
N TYR A 2 4.45 -23.32 0.14
CA TYR A 2 5.11 -22.06 -0.18
C TYR A 2 4.73 -21.05 0.90
N GLU A 3 5.75 -20.43 1.52
CA GLU A 3 5.56 -19.43 2.56
C GLU A 3 5.56 -18.04 1.90
N PHE A 4 4.36 -17.54 1.62
CA PHE A 4 4.18 -16.23 0.96
C PHE A 4 4.65 -15.05 1.81
N SER A 5 4.87 -15.24 3.11
CA SER A 5 5.39 -14.22 4.02
C SER A 5 6.81 -13.74 3.68
N VAL A 6 7.55 -14.51 2.86
CA VAL A 6 8.95 -14.20 2.45
C VAL A 6 9.01 -13.48 1.11
N LEU A 7 7.90 -13.44 0.35
CA LEU A 7 7.85 -12.75 -0.94
C LEU A 7 7.46 -11.28 -0.72
N SER A 8 8.32 -10.36 -1.12
CA SER A 8 7.91 -8.96 -1.14
C SER A 8 6.82 -8.76 -2.19
N VAL A 9 5.88 -7.88 -1.89
CA VAL A 9 4.74 -7.59 -2.76
C VAL A 9 5.20 -7.08 -4.13
N GLU A 10 6.33 -6.39 -4.16
CA GLU A 10 6.99 -5.87 -5.38
C GLU A 10 7.46 -7.01 -6.31
N ILE A 11 7.92 -8.14 -5.73
CA ILE A 11 8.32 -9.32 -6.52
C ILE A 11 7.11 -9.94 -7.21
N LEU A 12 5.95 -9.99 -6.55
CA LEU A 12 4.72 -10.52 -7.13
C LEU A 12 4.26 -9.67 -8.34
N GLY A 13 4.25 -8.35 -8.20
CA GLY A 13 3.92 -7.41 -9.28
C GLY A 13 4.90 -7.52 -10.44
N SER A 14 6.20 -7.48 -10.16
CA SER A 14 7.27 -7.59 -11.16
C SER A 14 7.23 -8.93 -11.90
N ALA A 15 7.04 -10.05 -11.19
CA ALA A 15 6.92 -11.36 -11.81
C ALA A 15 5.69 -11.43 -12.73
N TYR A 16 4.54 -10.89 -12.26
CA TYR A 16 3.34 -10.86 -13.06
C TYR A 16 3.52 -10.04 -14.35
N GLU A 17 4.14 -8.87 -14.28
CA GLU A 17 4.39 -8.02 -15.46
C GLU A 17 5.29 -8.70 -16.49
N GLN A 18 6.28 -9.49 -16.06
CA GLN A 18 7.06 -10.30 -16.99
C GLN A 18 6.24 -11.37 -17.73
N PHE A 19 5.14 -11.82 -17.14
CA PHE A 19 4.24 -12.81 -17.75
C PHE A 19 3.02 -12.18 -18.42
N LEU A 20 2.66 -10.94 -18.10
CA LEU A 20 1.47 -10.24 -18.65
C LEU A 20 1.43 -10.21 -20.16
N GLY A 21 2.59 -10.05 -20.80
CA GLY A 21 2.71 -10.04 -22.25
C GLY A 21 2.60 -11.41 -22.91
N LYS A 22 2.55 -12.50 -22.15
CA LYS A 22 2.67 -13.86 -22.68
C LYS A 22 1.41 -14.69 -22.39
N GLN A 23 1.07 -15.57 -23.31
CA GLN A 23 0.00 -16.57 -23.16
C GLN A 23 0.52 -17.94 -23.59
N ILE A 24 0.01 -18.98 -22.93
CA ILE A 24 0.27 -20.36 -23.34
C ILE A 24 -0.80 -20.76 -24.36
N LYS A 25 -0.38 -21.09 -25.58
CA LYS A 25 -1.23 -21.68 -26.61
C LYS A 25 -0.85 -23.12 -26.89
N ILE A 26 -1.82 -23.96 -27.16
CA ILE A 26 -1.62 -25.32 -27.64
C ILE A 26 -1.62 -25.27 -29.16
N ASP A 27 -0.52 -25.71 -29.81
CA ASP A 27 -0.45 -25.80 -31.26
C ASP A 27 -1.25 -27.00 -31.78
N LYS A 28 -1.38 -27.09 -33.11
CA LYS A 28 -2.14 -28.20 -33.75
C LYS A 28 -1.52 -29.59 -33.47
N ALA A 29 -0.30 -29.66 -33.00
CA ALA A 29 0.39 -30.89 -32.61
C ALA A 29 0.31 -31.14 -31.10
N HIS A 30 -0.62 -30.49 -30.38
CA HIS A 30 -0.83 -30.58 -28.92
C HIS A 30 0.39 -30.21 -28.07
N ARG A 31 1.27 -29.32 -28.59
CA ARG A 31 2.42 -28.82 -27.83
C ARG A 31 2.13 -27.43 -27.29
N ALA A 32 2.46 -27.21 -26.02
CA ALA A 32 2.36 -25.90 -25.42
C ALA A 32 3.43 -24.95 -25.99
N LYS A 33 3.01 -23.76 -26.45
CA LYS A 33 3.88 -22.68 -26.89
C LYS A 33 3.57 -21.42 -26.11
N ILE A 34 4.62 -20.68 -25.76
CA ILE A 34 4.48 -19.37 -25.14
C ILE A 34 4.51 -18.34 -26.29
N GLU A 35 3.43 -17.58 -26.42
CA GLU A 35 3.28 -16.51 -27.41
C GLU A 35 2.98 -15.20 -26.72
N GLU A 36 3.35 -14.08 -27.33
CA GLU A 36 2.93 -12.76 -26.86
C GLU A 36 1.43 -12.56 -27.09
N LYS A 37 0.75 -11.95 -26.11
CA LYS A 37 -0.66 -11.54 -26.30
C LYS A 37 -0.75 -10.52 -27.42
N PRO A 38 -1.74 -10.62 -28.34
CA PRO A 38 -1.86 -9.71 -29.48
C PRO A 38 -1.98 -8.23 -29.08
N GLU A 39 -2.62 -7.95 -27.96
CA GLU A 39 -2.82 -6.60 -27.41
C GLU A 39 -1.48 -6.00 -26.97
N VAL A 40 -0.66 -6.76 -26.25
CA VAL A 40 0.67 -6.36 -25.78
C VAL A 40 1.61 -6.12 -26.94
N ARG A 41 1.58 -6.99 -27.96
CA ARG A 41 2.37 -6.84 -29.17
C ARG A 41 2.02 -5.57 -29.94
N LYS A 42 0.71 -5.20 -29.99
CA LYS A 42 0.25 -3.95 -30.61
C LYS A 42 0.64 -2.71 -29.81
N ALA A 43 0.67 -2.81 -28.49
CA ALA A 43 1.03 -1.71 -27.58
C ALA A 43 2.55 -1.46 -27.44
N GLY A 44 3.39 -2.29 -28.07
CA GLY A 44 4.86 -2.13 -28.01
C GLY A 44 5.51 -2.70 -26.76
N GLY A 45 4.78 -3.47 -25.95
CA GLY A 45 5.29 -4.13 -24.74
C GLY A 45 4.60 -3.71 -23.44
N VAL A 46 4.92 -4.40 -22.37
CA VAL A 46 4.56 -4.04 -20.99
C VAL A 46 5.82 -3.56 -20.31
N TYR A 47 5.78 -2.37 -19.72
CA TYR A 47 6.94 -1.78 -19.07
C TYR A 47 6.71 -1.73 -17.55
N TYR A 48 7.62 -2.35 -16.79
CA TYR A 48 7.68 -2.17 -15.35
C TYR A 48 8.24 -0.77 -15.01
N THR A 49 7.51 -0.03 -14.19
CA THR A 49 8.01 1.24 -13.70
C THR A 49 8.95 1.02 -12.52
N PRO A 50 10.24 1.38 -12.62
CA PRO A 50 11.18 1.23 -11.52
C PRO A 50 10.73 1.95 -10.25
N GLN A 51 10.99 1.35 -9.08
CA GLN A 51 10.50 1.85 -7.79
C GLN A 51 10.90 3.31 -7.53
N TYR A 52 12.12 3.71 -7.88
CA TYR A 52 12.57 5.09 -7.67
C TYR A 52 11.77 6.15 -8.45
N ILE A 53 11.20 5.76 -9.62
CA ILE A 53 10.30 6.62 -10.40
C ILE A 53 8.94 6.68 -9.73
N VAL A 54 8.43 5.55 -9.24
CA VAL A 54 7.18 5.49 -8.47
C VAL A 54 7.28 6.39 -7.25
N ASP A 55 8.35 6.24 -6.48
CA ASP A 55 8.59 7.03 -5.26
C ASP A 55 8.66 8.52 -5.56
N TYR A 56 9.40 8.91 -6.61
CA TYR A 56 9.50 10.31 -7.04
C TYR A 56 8.14 10.90 -7.42
N ILE A 57 7.35 10.19 -8.21
CA ILE A 57 6.02 10.65 -8.64
C ILE A 57 5.07 10.73 -7.44
N VAL A 58 5.03 9.71 -6.59
CA VAL A 58 4.18 9.67 -5.41
C VAL A 58 4.52 10.80 -4.44
N GLU A 59 5.80 11.06 -4.19
CA GLU A 59 6.22 12.13 -3.30
C GLU A 59 5.82 13.51 -3.84
N ASN A 60 5.97 13.75 -5.14
CA ASN A 60 5.65 15.03 -5.76
C ASN A 60 4.14 15.24 -6.04
N THR A 61 3.32 14.19 -5.94
CA THR A 61 1.86 14.25 -6.09
C THR A 61 1.16 14.05 -4.77
N VAL A 62 1.09 12.81 -4.28
CA VAL A 62 0.42 12.46 -3.02
C VAL A 62 1.06 13.19 -1.84
N GLY A 63 2.41 13.25 -1.81
CA GLY A 63 3.14 13.96 -0.77
C GLY A 63 2.79 15.44 -0.71
N THR A 64 2.70 16.09 -1.86
CA THR A 64 2.28 17.50 -1.94
C THR A 64 0.85 17.70 -1.43
N LEU A 65 -0.05 16.77 -1.76
CA LEU A 65 -1.45 16.82 -1.32
C LEU A 65 -1.61 16.56 0.20
N CYS A 66 -0.73 15.77 0.80
CA CYS A 66 -0.76 15.47 2.24
C CYS A 66 -0.09 16.56 3.10
N LYS A 67 0.65 17.49 2.49
CA LYS A 67 1.37 18.52 3.23
C LYS A 67 0.42 19.38 4.06
N ASP A 68 0.77 19.60 5.33
CA ASP A 68 0.03 20.42 6.29
C ASP A 68 -1.44 20.00 6.51
N LYS A 69 -1.78 18.74 6.22
CA LYS A 69 -3.12 18.18 6.41
C LYS A 69 -3.24 17.35 7.69
N THR A 70 -4.51 17.21 8.13
CA THR A 70 -4.88 16.26 9.20
C THR A 70 -5.29 14.90 8.60
N PRO A 71 -5.31 13.82 9.40
CA PRO A 71 -5.75 12.51 8.92
C PRO A 71 -7.16 12.51 8.33
N GLU A 72 -8.07 13.33 8.87
CA GLU A 72 -9.44 13.49 8.36
C GLU A 72 -9.44 14.11 6.96
N GLN A 73 -8.60 15.11 6.73
CA GLN A 73 -8.44 15.75 5.43
C GLN A 73 -7.75 14.84 4.42
N VAL A 74 -6.79 14.02 4.86
CA VAL A 74 -6.14 13.03 4.00
C VAL A 74 -7.11 11.90 3.64
N ALA A 75 -8.01 11.52 4.54
CA ALA A 75 -9.03 10.50 4.26
C ALA A 75 -10.03 10.91 3.17
N GLU A 76 -10.11 12.20 2.82
CA GLU A 76 -10.95 12.71 1.72
C GLU A 76 -10.24 12.70 0.35
N LEU A 77 -8.94 12.40 0.31
CA LEU A 77 -8.18 12.36 -0.94
C LEU A 77 -8.55 11.10 -1.74
N ASN A 78 -8.84 11.29 -3.03
CA ASN A 78 -9.06 10.20 -3.97
C ASN A 78 -7.88 10.11 -4.94
N ILE A 79 -7.13 9.03 -4.85
CA ILE A 79 -5.96 8.74 -5.68
C ILE A 79 -6.39 7.68 -6.69
N VAL A 80 -6.38 8.05 -7.97
CA VAL A 80 -6.84 7.19 -9.07
C VAL A 80 -5.68 6.89 -10.01
N ASP A 81 -5.47 5.62 -10.29
CA ASP A 81 -4.62 5.16 -11.38
C ASP A 81 -5.50 4.53 -12.47
N PRO A 82 -5.70 5.21 -13.62
CA PRO A 82 -6.61 4.76 -14.68
C PRO A 82 -6.03 3.65 -15.56
N ALA A 83 -4.77 3.26 -15.36
CA ALA A 83 -4.07 2.19 -16.08
C ALA A 83 -3.13 1.46 -15.12
N CYS A 84 -3.69 0.94 -14.02
CA CYS A 84 -2.92 0.56 -12.85
C CYS A 84 -2.01 -0.67 -13.05
N GLY A 85 -2.22 -1.47 -14.08
CA GLY A 85 -1.41 -2.67 -14.32
C GLY A 85 -1.36 -3.57 -13.10
N SER A 86 -0.15 -3.95 -12.69
CA SER A 86 0.13 -4.69 -11.46
C SER A 86 0.10 -3.85 -10.18
N GLY A 87 -0.21 -2.56 -10.27
CA GLY A 87 -0.46 -1.67 -9.14
C GLY A 87 0.76 -0.99 -8.54
N SER A 88 1.87 -0.87 -9.26
CA SER A 88 3.10 -0.27 -8.75
C SER A 88 2.89 1.13 -8.15
N PHE A 89 2.15 2.01 -8.84
CA PHE A 89 1.84 3.35 -8.33
C PHE A 89 0.89 3.32 -7.13
N LEU A 90 -0.15 2.46 -7.17
CA LEU A 90 -1.09 2.32 -6.05
C LEU A 90 -0.40 1.77 -4.79
N LEU A 91 0.51 0.81 -4.97
CA LEU A 91 1.33 0.27 -3.87
C LEU A 91 2.27 1.33 -3.29
N GLY A 92 2.89 2.13 -4.14
CA GLY A 92 3.72 3.26 -3.73
C GLY A 92 2.92 4.32 -2.97
N ALA A 93 1.76 4.73 -3.49
CA ALA A 93 0.85 5.68 -2.84
C ALA A 93 0.34 5.14 -1.49
N TYR A 94 -0.03 3.86 -1.44
CA TYR A 94 -0.45 3.21 -0.20
C TYR A 94 0.67 3.23 0.86
N GLN A 95 1.88 2.84 0.47
CA GLN A 95 3.03 2.88 1.39
C GLN A 95 3.31 4.29 1.89
N TYR A 96 3.22 5.30 1.00
CA TYR A 96 3.38 6.70 1.38
C TYR A 96 2.35 7.10 2.44
N LEU A 97 1.06 6.81 2.23
CA LEU A 97 0.00 7.14 3.16
C LEU A 97 0.17 6.42 4.51
N LEU A 98 0.59 5.15 4.51
CA LEU A 98 0.89 4.42 5.74
C LEU A 98 2.02 5.10 6.53
N ASN A 99 3.10 5.46 5.86
CA ASN A 99 4.24 6.15 6.47
C ASN A 99 3.82 7.53 7.02
N TRP A 100 3.05 8.29 6.24
CA TRP A 100 2.54 9.59 6.63
C TRP A 100 1.70 9.52 7.91
N HIS A 101 0.75 8.60 7.99
CA HIS A 101 -0.07 8.40 9.19
C HIS A 101 0.77 7.94 10.39
N SER A 102 1.75 7.07 10.16
CA SER A 102 2.67 6.64 11.22
C SER A 102 3.45 7.81 11.80
N ILE A 103 4.01 8.67 10.93
CA ILE A 103 4.74 9.89 11.34
C ILE A 103 3.81 10.87 12.08
N TYR A 104 2.56 11.01 11.63
CA TYR A 104 1.59 11.91 12.25
C TYR A 104 1.23 11.51 13.69
N TYR A 105 0.96 10.23 13.93
CA TYR A 105 0.51 9.75 15.24
C TYR A 105 1.64 9.44 16.23
N LYS A 106 2.84 9.18 15.75
CA LYS A 106 3.97 8.73 16.55
C LYS A 106 4.35 9.68 17.70
N PRO A 107 4.46 11.00 17.51
CA PRO A 107 4.85 11.92 18.59
C PRO A 107 3.87 11.91 19.75
N GLU A 108 2.56 11.90 19.48
CA GLU A 108 1.55 11.87 20.54
C GLU A 108 1.51 10.51 21.25
N PHE A 109 1.69 9.42 20.51
CA PHE A 109 1.79 8.08 21.08
C PHE A 109 3.00 7.94 22.02
N GLU A 110 4.15 8.43 21.61
CA GLU A 110 5.38 8.40 22.43
C GLU A 110 5.23 9.25 23.70
N LYS A 111 4.68 10.46 23.58
CA LYS A 111 4.38 11.34 24.70
C LYS A 111 3.44 10.68 25.71
N LEU A 112 2.31 10.14 25.25
CA LEU A 112 1.34 9.48 26.12
C LEU A 112 1.91 8.20 26.77
N SER A 113 2.75 7.47 26.05
CA SER A 113 3.42 6.27 26.55
C SER A 113 4.44 6.60 27.63
N ALA A 114 5.20 7.70 27.48
CA ALA A 114 6.12 8.18 28.49
C ALA A 114 5.40 8.56 29.78
N ILE A 115 4.29 9.32 29.70
CA ILE A 115 3.45 9.68 30.86
C ILE A 115 2.90 8.42 31.55
N ALA A 116 2.43 7.44 30.77
CA ALA A 116 1.86 6.21 31.29
C ALA A 116 2.87 5.37 32.10
N GLN A 117 4.15 5.43 31.74
CA GLN A 117 5.22 4.65 32.37
C GLN A 117 5.89 5.38 33.55
N ASP A 118 5.81 6.71 33.61
CA ASP A 118 6.49 7.51 34.62
C ASP A 118 5.69 7.58 35.93
N SER A 119 6.00 6.68 36.87
CA SER A 119 5.40 6.66 38.19
C SER A 119 6.01 7.70 39.17
N LYS A 120 7.14 8.34 38.81
CA LYS A 120 7.84 9.30 39.69
C LYS A 120 7.32 10.72 39.52
N GLN A 121 6.98 11.12 38.29
CA GLN A 121 6.54 12.49 37.99
C GLN A 121 5.03 12.63 37.79
N HIS A 122 4.32 11.50 37.60
CA HIS A 122 2.89 11.51 37.28
C HIS A 122 2.07 10.70 38.28
N THR A 123 0.91 11.26 38.69
CA THR A 123 -0.04 10.58 39.56
C THR A 123 -0.69 9.40 38.83
N GLU A 124 -1.25 8.45 39.59
CA GLU A 124 -1.95 7.30 39.01
C GLU A 124 -3.10 7.72 38.07
N LYS A 125 -3.83 8.77 38.46
CA LYS A 125 -4.90 9.35 37.60
C LYS A 125 -4.35 9.83 36.27
N GLN A 126 -3.26 10.61 36.26
CA GLN A 126 -2.63 11.12 35.02
C GLN A 126 -2.14 9.98 34.12
N ARG A 127 -1.53 8.95 34.69
CA ARG A 127 -1.09 7.77 33.93
C ARG A 127 -2.27 7.01 33.32
N ASN A 128 -3.34 6.80 34.08
CA ASN A 128 -4.56 6.14 33.57
C ASN A 128 -5.24 6.96 32.49
N ASP A 129 -5.28 8.28 32.60
CA ASP A 129 -5.81 9.15 31.56
C ASP A 129 -4.95 9.14 30.28
N ALA A 130 -3.62 9.12 30.42
CA ALA A 130 -2.71 8.97 29.30
C ALA A 130 -2.89 7.62 28.56
N ILE A 131 -3.05 6.52 29.31
CA ILE A 131 -3.36 5.20 28.73
C ILE A 131 -4.69 5.25 27.95
N LYS A 132 -5.74 5.87 28.50
CA LYS A 132 -7.02 5.99 27.81
C LYS A 132 -6.92 6.81 26.53
N GLN A 133 -6.16 7.91 26.54
CA GLN A 133 -5.93 8.74 25.35
C GLN A 133 -5.10 7.99 24.30
N ARG A 134 -4.02 7.34 24.71
CA ARG A 134 -3.19 6.52 23.84
C ARG A 134 -4.00 5.43 23.14
N ASN A 135 -4.90 4.76 23.84
CA ASN A 135 -5.73 3.69 23.30
C ASN A 135 -6.83 4.20 22.33
N LYS A 136 -7.03 5.52 22.22
CA LYS A 136 -7.89 6.13 21.20
C LYS A 136 -7.15 6.38 19.87
N LEU A 137 -5.81 6.42 19.91
CA LEU A 137 -5.03 6.53 18.69
C LEU A 137 -5.17 5.25 17.87
N PRO A 138 -5.17 5.35 16.53
CA PRO A 138 -5.31 4.18 15.66
C PRO A 138 -3.98 3.40 15.53
N LEU A 139 -3.33 3.17 16.68
CA LEU A 139 -2.06 2.47 16.82
C LEU A 139 -2.21 1.23 17.72
N THR A 140 -1.43 0.22 17.42
CA THR A 140 -1.28 -0.95 18.30
C THR A 140 -0.50 -0.58 19.56
N PRO A 141 -0.48 -1.43 20.61
CA PRO A 141 0.36 -1.20 21.78
C PRO A 141 1.86 -1.00 21.46
N ASP A 142 2.34 -1.56 20.37
CA ASP A 142 3.72 -1.45 19.89
C ASP A 142 3.97 -0.19 19.02
N GLY A 143 2.96 0.67 18.85
CA GLY A 143 3.07 1.90 18.10
C GLY A 143 2.93 1.76 16.56
N ASN A 144 2.52 0.61 16.07
CA ASN A 144 2.25 0.40 14.65
C ASN A 144 0.81 0.80 14.31
N LEU A 145 0.55 1.16 13.05
CA LEU A 145 -0.82 1.42 12.58
C LEU A 145 -1.69 0.17 12.74
N THR A 146 -2.92 0.35 13.23
CA THR A 146 -3.90 -0.75 13.32
C THR A 146 -4.32 -1.21 11.93
N THR A 147 -4.64 -2.50 11.79
CA THR A 147 -5.21 -3.06 10.54
C THR A 147 -6.50 -2.33 10.14
N ALA A 148 -7.29 -1.85 11.11
CA ALA A 148 -8.50 -1.06 10.84
C ALA A 148 -8.17 0.24 10.10
N LEU A 149 -7.17 1.01 10.56
CA LEU A 149 -6.75 2.23 9.87
C LEU A 149 -6.15 1.92 8.49
N LYS A 150 -5.29 0.92 8.40
CA LYS A 150 -4.70 0.51 7.12
C LYS A 150 -5.78 0.16 6.08
N LYS A 151 -6.78 -0.63 6.49
CA LYS A 151 -7.92 -0.97 5.65
C LYS A 151 -8.74 0.26 5.26
N GLN A 152 -8.94 1.20 6.18
CA GLN A 152 -9.67 2.44 5.91
C GLN A 152 -8.94 3.30 4.86
N ILE A 153 -7.61 3.46 4.97
CA ILE A 153 -6.80 4.17 3.99
C ILE A 153 -6.92 3.50 2.61
N LEU A 154 -6.83 2.17 2.57
CA LEU A 154 -6.97 1.41 1.33
C LEU A 154 -8.31 1.65 0.64
N LEU A 155 -9.40 1.64 1.39
CA LEU A 155 -10.77 1.75 0.85
C LEU A 155 -11.16 3.19 0.50
N ASN A 156 -10.66 4.17 1.25
CA ASN A 156 -11.05 5.57 1.06
C ASN A 156 -10.21 6.28 0.00
N ASN A 157 -8.93 5.92 -0.11
CA ASN A 157 -8.00 6.75 -0.85
C ASN A 157 -7.55 6.15 -2.20
N LEU A 158 -7.64 4.83 -2.41
CA LEU A 158 -6.99 4.20 -3.56
C LEU A 158 -8.00 3.59 -4.53
N TYR A 159 -7.90 3.99 -5.79
CA TYR A 159 -8.76 3.54 -6.88
C TYR A 159 -7.90 3.18 -8.09
N GLY A 160 -8.07 1.97 -8.62
CA GLY A 160 -7.35 1.49 -9.79
C GLY A 160 -8.31 1.02 -10.86
N VAL A 161 -7.99 1.31 -12.11
CA VAL A 161 -8.70 0.81 -13.29
C VAL A 161 -7.68 0.23 -14.24
N ASP A 162 -7.99 -0.91 -14.84
CA ASP A 162 -7.20 -1.49 -15.93
C ASP A 162 -8.09 -2.27 -16.87
N ILE A 163 -7.68 -2.38 -18.14
CA ILE A 163 -8.37 -3.18 -19.15
C ILE A 163 -8.09 -4.67 -18.97
N ASP A 164 -6.97 -5.03 -18.34
CA ASP A 164 -6.62 -6.41 -18.01
C ASP A 164 -7.15 -6.78 -16.62
N THR A 165 -8.21 -7.57 -16.59
CA THR A 165 -8.83 -8.04 -15.33
C THR A 165 -7.87 -8.84 -14.45
N GLN A 166 -6.91 -9.56 -15.05
CA GLN A 166 -5.90 -10.30 -14.29
C GLN A 166 -4.93 -9.37 -13.58
N ALA A 167 -4.53 -8.26 -14.23
CA ALA A 167 -3.73 -7.22 -13.62
C ALA A 167 -4.42 -6.62 -12.40
N VAL A 168 -5.72 -6.32 -12.52
CA VAL A 168 -6.54 -5.81 -11.41
C VAL A 168 -6.57 -6.80 -10.23
N GLU A 169 -6.71 -8.09 -10.48
CA GLU A 169 -6.72 -9.10 -9.40
C GLU A 169 -5.34 -9.21 -8.70
N VAL A 170 -4.24 -9.11 -9.45
CA VAL A 170 -2.89 -9.07 -8.86
C VAL A 170 -2.70 -7.80 -8.02
N THR A 171 -3.15 -6.65 -8.52
CA THR A 171 -3.11 -5.38 -7.77
C THR A 171 -3.89 -5.47 -6.47
N LYS A 172 -5.12 -6.01 -6.49
CA LYS A 172 -5.92 -6.23 -5.28
C LYS A 172 -5.21 -7.14 -4.27
N LEU A 173 -4.67 -8.28 -4.75
CA LEU A 173 -3.93 -9.20 -3.89
C LEU A 173 -2.71 -8.52 -3.26
N SER A 174 -1.94 -7.79 -4.06
CA SER A 174 -0.74 -7.08 -3.62
C SER A 174 -1.05 -6.03 -2.54
N LEU A 175 -2.11 -5.25 -2.73
CA LEU A 175 -2.58 -4.26 -1.75
C LEU A 175 -3.08 -4.94 -0.45
N LEU A 176 -3.80 -6.05 -0.56
CA LEU A 176 -4.28 -6.81 0.61
C LEU A 176 -3.13 -7.43 1.42
N LEU A 177 -2.09 -7.95 0.74
CA LEU A 177 -0.91 -8.49 1.42
C LEU A 177 -0.09 -7.42 2.16
N LYS A 178 -0.21 -6.17 1.75
CA LYS A 178 0.45 -5.03 2.39
C LYS A 178 -0.36 -4.43 3.55
N CYS A 179 -1.63 -4.76 3.65
CA CYS A 179 -2.53 -4.32 4.71
C CYS A 179 -2.28 -5.07 6.03
#